data_7ccbcb6569668af6463998f1ea79e7eb
#
_entry.id   7ccbcb6569668af6463998f1ea79e7eb
#
_cell.length_a   1.000
_cell.length_b   1.000
_cell.length_c   1.000
_cell.angle_alpha   90.00
_cell.angle_beta   90.00
_cell.angle_gamma   90.00
#
_symmetry.space_group_name_H-M   'P 1'
#
loop_
_entity.id
_entity.type
_entity.pdbx_description
1 polymer ?
#
loop_
_entity_poly.entity_id
_entity_poly.type
_entity_poly.pdbx_seq_one_letter_code
_entity_poly.pdbx_strand_id
1 'polypeptide(L)'
;SNVTFTDANGQYLMYTQEANNTLDIFTNLPSFFTVTPTTQNVNFTGSGATQNIDFCITANAVVNDVKVSILPYSESRPGFQTNLRIYYENLGSTILSGDINLTFDDSKEVFISATETVVNQTTNSLSWNYTNLKPFEKKYIDVIFEINRPTDAVNPVNNGDILSYSCVINPTSGDANPTDNTANLD
;
A
#
# COMPACT_ATOMS: atom_id res chain seq x y z
N SER A 1 31.40 4.31 -4.74
CA SER A 1 30.04 4.74 -5.13
C SER A 1 29.15 4.72 -3.91
N ASN A 2 28.35 5.76 -3.72
CA ASN A 2 27.38 5.89 -2.65
C ASN A 2 25.98 5.72 -3.24
N VAL A 3 25.06 5.15 -2.46
CA VAL A 3 23.65 4.98 -2.83
C VAL A 3 22.80 5.60 -1.73
N THR A 4 21.72 6.29 -2.11
CA THR A 4 20.69 6.77 -1.21
C THR A 4 19.32 6.50 -1.82
N PHE A 5 18.27 6.55 -1.00
CA PHE A 5 16.89 6.37 -1.43
C PHE A 5 16.10 7.64 -1.17
N THR A 6 15.08 7.88 -1.96
CA THR A 6 14.11 8.93 -1.70
C THR A 6 13.19 8.56 -0.55
N ASP A 7 12.78 9.57 0.22
CA ASP A 7 11.69 9.44 1.19
C ASP A 7 10.30 9.45 0.52
N ALA A 8 9.24 9.43 1.32
CA ALA A 8 7.86 9.46 0.83
C ALA A 8 7.48 10.75 0.05
N ASN A 9 8.28 11.81 0.16
CA ASN A 9 8.10 13.07 -0.56
C ASN A 9 8.99 13.18 -1.80
N GLY A 10 9.74 12.11 -2.12
CA GLY A 10 10.71 12.09 -3.21
C GLY A 10 12.01 12.82 -2.89
N GLN A 11 12.27 13.18 -1.64
CA GLN A 11 13.49 13.87 -1.22
C GLN A 11 14.59 12.87 -0.88
N TYR A 12 15.81 13.20 -1.22
CA TYR A 12 17.00 12.42 -0.88
C TYR A 12 18.14 13.32 -0.41
N LEU A 13 19.05 12.74 0.35
CA LEU A 13 20.27 13.41 0.79
C LEU A 13 21.45 12.47 0.56
N MET A 14 22.51 13.00 -0.08
CA MET A 14 23.74 12.26 -0.34
C MET A 14 24.96 13.14 0.04
N TYR A 15 25.91 12.53 0.72
CA TYR A 15 27.19 13.18 1.05
C TYR A 15 28.29 12.60 0.16
N THR A 16 29.19 13.48 -0.29
CA THR A 16 30.37 13.10 -1.04
C THR A 16 31.58 13.90 -0.58
N GLN A 17 32.76 13.34 -0.73
CA GLN A 17 34.05 14.02 -0.51
C GLN A 17 34.70 14.43 -1.83
N GLU A 18 34.13 14.02 -2.96
CA GLU A 18 34.65 14.30 -4.28
C GLU A 18 34.09 15.61 -4.82
N ALA A 19 34.94 16.39 -5.48
CA ALA A 19 34.54 17.64 -6.11
C ALA A 19 33.64 17.41 -7.35
N ASN A 20 33.89 16.34 -8.10
CA ASN A 20 33.13 16.00 -9.30
C ASN A 20 32.40 14.68 -9.09
N ASN A 21 31.09 14.68 -9.29
CA ASN A 21 30.25 13.53 -9.10
C ASN A 21 29.31 13.34 -10.29
N THR A 22 28.97 12.09 -10.57
CA THR A 22 27.90 11.73 -11.48
C THR A 22 26.81 11.04 -10.67
N LEU A 23 25.59 11.55 -10.76
CA LEU A 23 24.40 10.99 -10.15
C LEU A 23 23.59 10.27 -11.21
N ASP A 24 23.35 9.00 -10.97
CA ASP A 24 22.45 8.18 -11.79
C ASP A 24 21.24 7.80 -10.96
N ILE A 25 20.06 7.86 -11.56
CA ILE A 25 18.83 7.38 -10.94
C ILE A 25 18.54 5.95 -11.37
N PHE A 26 18.39 5.06 -10.41
CA PHE A 26 17.94 3.69 -10.64
C PHE A 26 16.49 3.56 -10.21
N THR A 27 15.62 3.21 -11.14
CA THR A 27 14.20 3.03 -10.88
C THR A 27 13.72 1.70 -11.44
N ASN A 28 12.73 1.11 -10.79
CA ASN A 28 12.00 -0.03 -11.32
C ASN A 28 10.57 0.41 -11.70
N LEU A 29 10.50 1.51 -12.45
CA LEU A 29 9.22 2.08 -12.87
C LEU A 29 8.59 1.27 -14.01
N PRO A 30 7.24 1.17 -14.06
CA PRO A 30 6.54 0.67 -15.21
C PRO A 30 6.91 1.43 -16.49
N SER A 31 6.82 0.75 -17.65
CA SER A 31 7.24 1.29 -18.96
C SER A 31 6.50 2.53 -19.41
N PHE A 32 5.37 2.85 -18.80
CA PHE A 32 4.60 4.06 -19.07
C PHE A 32 5.07 5.28 -18.26
N PHE A 33 6.22 5.17 -17.56
CA PHE A 33 6.93 6.31 -16.97
C PHE A 33 8.30 6.47 -17.61
N THR A 34 8.75 7.71 -17.72
CA THR A 34 10.14 8.06 -18.07
C THR A 34 10.74 8.94 -17.00
N VAL A 35 12.06 8.82 -16.85
CA VAL A 35 12.85 9.68 -15.98
C VAL A 35 13.71 10.60 -16.85
N THR A 36 13.73 11.89 -16.52
CA THR A 36 14.53 12.88 -17.24
C THR A 36 15.11 13.90 -16.27
N PRO A 37 16.43 14.15 -16.31
CA PRO A 37 17.46 13.32 -16.97
C PRO A 37 17.69 12.01 -16.21
N THR A 38 18.31 11.01 -16.83
CA THR A 38 18.70 9.75 -16.16
C THR A 38 20.02 9.89 -15.40
N THR A 39 20.83 10.85 -15.79
CA THR A 39 22.17 11.12 -15.25
C THR A 39 22.39 12.62 -15.11
N GLN A 40 22.98 13.07 -14.02
CA GLN A 40 23.42 14.44 -13.82
C GLN A 40 24.85 14.51 -13.31
N ASN A 41 25.63 15.47 -13.84
CA ASN A 41 26.97 15.78 -13.35
C ASN A 41 26.92 16.94 -12.37
N VAL A 42 27.52 16.77 -11.21
CA VAL A 42 27.52 17.72 -10.09
C VAL A 42 28.95 18.06 -9.72
N ASN A 43 29.28 19.34 -9.73
CA ASN A 43 30.61 19.83 -9.38
C ASN A 43 30.52 20.76 -8.16
N PHE A 44 31.29 20.45 -7.13
CA PHE A 44 31.42 21.27 -5.92
C PHE A 44 32.67 22.10 -5.96
N THR A 45 32.57 23.38 -5.61
CA THR A 45 33.69 24.34 -5.64
C THR A 45 34.41 24.51 -4.29
N GLY A 46 33.97 23.80 -3.25
CA GLY A 46 34.56 23.86 -1.92
C GLY A 46 33.91 22.95 -0.90
N SER A 47 34.55 22.77 0.25
CA SER A 47 34.02 21.99 1.37
C SER A 47 32.79 22.65 1.94
N GLY A 48 31.75 21.84 2.26
CA GLY A 48 30.47 22.32 2.80
C GLY A 48 29.51 22.88 1.75
N ALA A 49 29.87 22.85 0.45
CA ALA A 49 28.96 23.25 -0.61
C ALA A 49 27.79 22.25 -0.73
N THR A 50 26.59 22.76 -1.02
CA THR A 50 25.38 21.98 -1.25
C THR A 50 24.80 22.32 -2.62
N GLN A 51 24.20 21.32 -3.27
CA GLN A 51 23.47 21.50 -4.54
C GLN A 51 22.16 20.73 -4.48
N ASN A 52 21.10 21.30 -5.04
CA ASN A 52 19.83 20.63 -5.26
C ASN A 52 19.81 20.06 -6.68
N ILE A 53 19.58 18.77 -6.76
CA ILE A 53 19.56 18.04 -8.01
C ILE A 53 18.25 17.27 -8.09
N ASP A 54 17.46 17.57 -9.11
CA ASP A 54 16.13 16.98 -9.31
C ASP A 54 16.12 16.07 -10.53
N PHE A 55 15.35 14.97 -10.41
CA PHE A 55 15.01 14.07 -11.50
C PHE A 55 13.50 14.11 -11.69
N CYS A 56 13.03 14.29 -12.92
CA CYS A 56 11.62 14.35 -13.22
C CYS A 56 11.11 12.99 -13.70
N ILE A 57 10.06 12.48 -13.05
CA ILE A 57 9.33 11.29 -13.49
C ILE A 57 8.07 11.76 -14.22
N THR A 58 7.92 11.37 -15.48
CA THR A 58 6.82 11.78 -16.35
C THR A 58 6.08 10.54 -16.86
N ALA A 59 4.75 10.57 -16.81
CA ALA A 59 3.91 9.55 -17.42
C ALA A 59 3.82 9.73 -18.93
N ASN A 60 4.01 8.66 -19.69
CA ASN A 60 3.91 8.61 -21.16
C ASN A 60 2.53 8.13 -21.64
N ALA A 61 1.76 7.51 -20.75
CA ALA A 61 0.42 7.01 -21.02
C ALA A 61 -0.50 7.20 -19.82
N VAL A 62 -1.79 7.26 -20.09
CA VAL A 62 -2.84 7.27 -19.07
C VAL A 62 -3.16 5.83 -18.71
N VAL A 63 -2.78 5.42 -17.51
CA VAL A 63 -2.93 4.04 -17.00
C VAL A 63 -3.57 4.12 -15.62
N ASN A 64 -4.67 3.41 -15.44
CA ASN A 64 -5.30 3.17 -14.13
C ASN A 64 -4.80 1.82 -13.62
N ASP A 65 -4.30 1.77 -12.41
CA ASP A 65 -3.79 0.53 -11.80
C ASP A 65 -3.78 0.71 -10.28
N VAL A 66 -4.70 0.06 -9.60
CA VAL A 66 -4.76 0.02 -8.13
C VAL A 66 -4.56 -1.40 -7.65
N LYS A 67 -3.89 -1.54 -6.54
CA LYS A 67 -3.58 -2.83 -5.95
C LYS A 67 -3.98 -2.86 -4.49
N VAL A 68 -4.44 -4.02 -4.03
CA VAL A 68 -4.72 -4.29 -2.61
C VAL A 68 -3.94 -5.51 -2.12
N SER A 69 -3.58 -5.50 -0.85
CA SER A 69 -3.05 -6.67 -0.15
C SER A 69 -3.50 -6.69 1.30
N ILE A 70 -3.70 -7.90 1.86
CA ILE A 70 -4.05 -8.12 3.26
C ILE A 70 -2.88 -8.80 3.94
N LEU A 71 -2.53 -8.34 5.12
CA LEU A 71 -1.52 -8.95 5.96
C LEU A 71 -2.04 -9.16 7.39
N PRO A 72 -1.79 -10.32 8.02
CA PRO A 72 -1.99 -10.45 9.46
C PRO A 72 -0.96 -9.56 10.17
N TYR A 73 -1.46 -8.67 11.03
CA TYR A 73 -0.59 -7.75 11.79
C TYR A 73 -0.40 -8.19 13.24
N SER A 74 -1.21 -9.13 13.69
CA SER A 74 -1.07 -9.84 14.96
C SER A 74 -1.39 -11.32 14.80
N GLU A 75 -0.97 -12.14 15.77
CA GLU A 75 -1.39 -13.55 15.81
C GLU A 75 -2.90 -13.65 16.06
N SER A 76 -3.55 -14.56 15.33
CA SER A 76 -4.96 -14.90 15.53
C SER A 76 -5.08 -16.01 16.59
N ARG A 77 -5.79 -15.73 17.69
CA ARG A 77 -6.01 -16.66 18.79
C ARG A 77 -7.49 -16.69 19.16
N PRO A 78 -8.12 -17.87 19.27
CA PRO A 78 -9.51 -17.99 19.68
C PRO A 78 -9.79 -17.27 21.01
N GLY A 79 -10.82 -16.41 21.03
CA GLY A 79 -11.23 -15.62 22.18
C GLY A 79 -10.42 -14.32 22.40
N PHE A 80 -9.57 -13.93 21.47
CA PHE A 80 -8.79 -12.70 21.53
C PHE A 80 -8.99 -11.84 20.28
N GLN A 81 -8.56 -10.59 20.39
CA GLN A 81 -8.55 -9.69 19.24
C GLN A 81 -7.39 -10.03 18.30
N THR A 82 -7.67 -9.92 17.01
CA THR A 82 -6.68 -9.98 15.94
C THR A 82 -6.72 -8.68 15.12
N ASN A 83 -5.57 -8.31 14.57
CA ASN A 83 -5.44 -7.13 13.73
C ASN A 83 -4.99 -7.54 12.33
N LEU A 84 -5.75 -7.12 11.33
CA LEU A 84 -5.41 -7.20 9.92
C LEU A 84 -5.01 -5.83 9.40
N ARG A 85 -4.03 -5.79 8.51
CA ARG A 85 -3.68 -4.58 7.77
C ARG A 85 -3.97 -4.76 6.29
N ILE A 86 -4.80 -3.89 5.76
CA ILE A 86 -5.10 -3.78 4.34
C ILE A 86 -4.21 -2.67 3.79
N TYR A 87 -3.27 -3.02 2.89
CA TYR A 87 -2.53 -2.04 2.11
C TYR A 87 -3.20 -1.85 0.77
N TYR A 88 -3.23 -0.62 0.31
CA TYR A 88 -3.66 -0.29 -1.04
C TYR A 88 -2.76 0.79 -1.63
N GLU A 89 -2.51 0.69 -2.92
CA GLU A 89 -1.57 1.55 -3.62
C GLU A 89 -2.01 1.80 -5.06
N ASN A 90 -1.57 2.93 -5.61
CA ASN A 90 -1.79 3.29 -7.00
C ASN A 90 -0.49 3.06 -7.78
N LEU A 91 -0.48 2.04 -8.62
CA LEU A 91 0.63 1.67 -9.51
C LEU A 91 0.51 2.33 -10.89
N GLY A 92 -0.63 2.99 -11.17
CA GLY A 92 -0.92 3.67 -12.41
C GLY A 92 -0.34 5.07 -12.51
N SER A 93 -0.72 5.78 -13.57
CA SER A 93 -0.26 7.14 -13.87
C SER A 93 -1.29 8.23 -13.58
N THR A 94 -2.49 7.86 -13.16
CA THR A 94 -3.63 8.78 -12.92
C THR A 94 -3.93 8.86 -11.43
N ILE A 95 -4.61 9.92 -11.01
CA ILE A 95 -5.17 10.03 -9.65
C ILE A 95 -6.48 9.25 -9.63
N LEU A 96 -6.61 8.31 -8.70
CA LEU A 96 -7.74 7.41 -8.61
C LEU A 96 -8.54 7.61 -7.32
N SER A 97 -9.82 7.31 -7.39
CA SER A 97 -10.75 7.28 -6.26
C SER A 97 -11.69 6.09 -6.44
N GLY A 98 -12.11 5.49 -5.35
CA GLY A 98 -12.96 4.31 -5.37
C GLY A 98 -13.30 3.81 -3.98
N ASP A 99 -13.54 2.51 -3.89
CA ASP A 99 -13.88 1.83 -2.64
C ASP A 99 -13.04 0.58 -2.42
N ILE A 100 -12.95 0.18 -1.16
CA ILE A 100 -12.31 -1.05 -0.70
C ILE A 100 -13.37 -1.84 0.05
N ASN A 101 -13.53 -3.11 -0.30
CA ASN A 101 -14.50 -4.01 0.31
C ASN A 101 -13.77 -5.22 0.90
N LEU A 102 -13.91 -5.41 2.21
CA LEU A 102 -13.42 -6.58 2.94
C LEU A 102 -14.59 -7.49 3.27
N THR A 103 -14.47 -8.75 2.90
CA THR A 103 -15.40 -9.83 3.30
C THR A 103 -14.69 -10.72 4.32
N PHE A 104 -15.41 -11.14 5.37
CA PHE A 104 -14.94 -11.98 6.46
C PHE A 104 -16.03 -12.95 6.93
N ASP A 105 -15.68 -13.93 7.75
CA ASP A 105 -16.64 -14.91 8.30
C ASP A 105 -17.20 -14.42 9.65
N ASP A 106 -18.34 -13.73 9.62
CA ASP A 106 -19.03 -13.22 10.80
C ASP A 106 -19.55 -14.30 11.77
N SER A 107 -19.55 -15.55 11.34
CA SER A 107 -19.85 -16.67 12.23
C SER A 107 -18.69 -17.00 13.17
N LYS A 108 -17.46 -16.59 12.85
CA LYS A 108 -16.24 -16.90 13.60
C LYS A 108 -15.65 -15.71 14.35
N GLU A 109 -15.98 -14.50 13.91
CA GLU A 109 -15.40 -13.29 14.46
C GLU A 109 -16.34 -12.09 14.35
N VAL A 110 -16.11 -11.09 15.18
CA VAL A 110 -16.90 -9.86 15.25
C VAL A 110 -15.98 -8.66 14.95
N PHE A 111 -16.41 -7.78 14.05
CA PHE A 111 -15.72 -6.52 13.79
C PHE A 111 -15.78 -5.62 15.03
N ILE A 112 -14.64 -5.08 15.47
CA ILE A 112 -14.50 -4.18 16.61
C ILE A 112 -14.28 -2.74 16.15
N SER A 113 -13.25 -2.51 15.32
CA SER A 113 -12.89 -1.16 14.86
C SER A 113 -11.98 -1.18 13.65
N ALA A 114 -11.85 -0.04 12.98
CA ALA A 114 -10.85 0.21 11.96
C ALA A 114 -10.25 1.61 12.14
N THR A 115 -9.05 1.83 11.60
CA THR A 115 -8.38 3.15 11.62
C THR A 115 -9.09 4.17 10.74
N GLU A 116 -9.73 3.71 9.66
CA GLU A 116 -10.52 4.53 8.75
C GLU A 116 -12.02 4.31 9.00
N THR A 117 -12.83 5.34 8.75
CA THR A 117 -14.28 5.27 8.94
C THR A 117 -14.91 4.28 7.95
N VAL A 118 -15.57 3.26 8.48
CA VAL A 118 -16.38 2.32 7.69
C VAL A 118 -17.58 3.05 7.11
N VAL A 119 -17.72 3.02 5.79
CA VAL A 119 -18.83 3.69 5.07
C VAL A 119 -20.06 2.82 5.03
N ASN A 120 -19.87 1.51 4.86
CA ASN A 120 -20.97 0.55 4.89
C ASN A 120 -20.51 -0.73 5.61
N GLN A 121 -21.35 -1.22 6.50
CA GLN A 121 -21.16 -2.45 7.25
C GLN A 121 -22.39 -3.35 7.06
N THR A 122 -22.14 -4.56 6.62
CA THR A 122 -23.13 -5.64 6.61
C THR A 122 -22.71 -6.71 7.60
N THR A 123 -23.43 -7.83 7.64
CA THR A 123 -23.13 -8.96 8.54
C THR A 123 -21.69 -9.45 8.35
N ASN A 124 -21.25 -9.62 7.12
CA ASN A 124 -19.97 -10.24 6.75
C ASN A 124 -19.08 -9.37 5.86
N SER A 125 -19.37 -8.08 5.73
CA SER A 125 -18.54 -7.19 4.94
C SER A 125 -18.43 -5.77 5.50
N LEU A 126 -17.27 -5.16 5.24
CA LEU A 126 -16.95 -3.78 5.56
C LEU A 126 -16.50 -3.08 4.30
N SER A 127 -16.88 -1.80 4.13
CA SER A 127 -16.38 -1.01 3.01
C SER A 127 -15.89 0.36 3.43
N TRP A 128 -14.89 0.86 2.71
CA TRP A 128 -14.28 2.17 2.85
C TRP A 128 -14.17 2.85 1.49
N ASN A 129 -14.23 4.17 1.48
CA ASN A 129 -13.92 4.96 0.29
C ASN A 129 -12.49 5.50 0.40
N TYR A 130 -11.78 5.50 -0.72
CA TYR A 130 -10.55 6.26 -0.86
C TYR A 130 -10.72 7.34 -1.92
N THR A 131 -10.04 8.46 -1.75
CA THR A 131 -10.12 9.60 -2.66
C THR A 131 -8.74 10.14 -2.97
N ASN A 132 -8.56 10.60 -4.22
CA ASN A 132 -7.34 11.28 -4.67
C ASN A 132 -6.05 10.49 -4.40
N LEU A 133 -6.09 9.18 -4.57
CA LEU A 133 -4.90 8.33 -4.45
C LEU A 133 -3.98 8.63 -5.64
N LYS A 134 -2.85 9.26 -5.36
CA LYS A 134 -1.88 9.70 -6.38
C LYS A 134 -1.04 8.53 -6.87
N PRO A 135 -0.45 8.61 -8.09
CA PRO A 135 0.56 7.67 -8.53
C PRO A 135 1.65 7.46 -7.47
N PHE A 136 2.04 6.20 -7.24
CA PHE A 136 2.98 5.73 -6.22
C PHE A 136 2.54 5.92 -4.76
N GLU A 137 1.38 6.50 -4.51
CA GLU A 137 0.86 6.63 -3.15
C GLU A 137 0.39 5.28 -2.63
N LYS A 138 0.84 4.96 -1.40
CA LYS A 138 0.46 3.76 -0.67
C LYS A 138 -0.13 4.15 0.67
N LYS A 139 -1.28 3.56 1.00
CA LYS A 139 -2.00 3.76 2.27
C LYS A 139 -2.34 2.42 2.89
N TYR A 140 -2.82 2.45 4.12
CA TYR A 140 -3.29 1.25 4.81
C TYR A 140 -4.50 1.54 5.71
N ILE A 141 -5.24 0.48 5.99
CA ILE A 141 -6.32 0.44 6.98
C ILE A 141 -6.01 -0.70 7.94
N ASP A 142 -5.96 -0.44 9.23
CA ASP A 142 -5.92 -1.47 10.26
C ASP A 142 -7.35 -1.81 10.67
N VAL A 143 -7.65 -3.10 10.72
CA VAL A 143 -8.97 -3.63 11.07
C VAL A 143 -8.84 -4.60 12.22
N ILE A 144 -9.59 -4.38 13.28
CA ILE A 144 -9.57 -5.22 14.49
C ILE A 144 -10.83 -6.06 14.54
N PHE A 145 -10.67 -7.37 14.69
CA PHE A 145 -11.73 -8.34 14.96
C PHE A 145 -11.52 -8.98 16.33
N GLU A 146 -12.61 -9.41 16.96
CA GLU A 146 -12.59 -10.33 18.11
C GLU A 146 -13.02 -11.71 17.63
N ILE A 147 -12.14 -12.69 17.82
CA ILE A 147 -12.38 -14.09 17.41
C ILE A 147 -13.22 -14.78 18.48
N ASN A 148 -14.21 -15.56 18.07
CA ASN A 148 -15.05 -16.33 18.96
C ASN A 148 -14.22 -17.26 19.86
N ARG A 149 -14.74 -17.52 21.08
CA ARG A 149 -14.07 -18.37 22.06
C ARG A 149 -14.35 -19.85 21.78
N PRO A 150 -13.44 -20.76 22.15
CA PRO A 150 -13.70 -22.19 22.10
C PRO A 150 -14.88 -22.64 22.97
N THR A 151 -15.26 -21.80 23.96
CA THR A 151 -16.33 -22.09 24.91
C THR A 151 -17.68 -21.45 24.52
N ASP A 152 -17.74 -20.74 23.41
CA ASP A 152 -18.99 -20.14 22.95
C ASP A 152 -19.99 -21.23 22.53
N ALA A 153 -21.25 -21.04 22.91
CA ALA A 153 -22.30 -22.03 22.64
C ALA A 153 -22.68 -22.08 21.16
N VAL A 154 -22.42 -21.01 20.43
CA VAL A 154 -22.70 -20.85 19.00
C VAL A 154 -21.41 -20.49 18.28
N ASN A 155 -21.10 -21.24 17.23
CA ASN A 155 -19.92 -21.01 16.38
C ASN A 155 -18.60 -20.85 17.18
N PRO A 156 -18.23 -21.80 18.05
CA PRO A 156 -16.93 -21.76 18.72
C PRO A 156 -15.80 -21.84 17.70
N VAL A 157 -14.73 -21.11 17.94
CA VAL A 157 -13.50 -21.17 17.15
C VAL A 157 -12.42 -21.84 17.97
N ASN A 158 -11.73 -22.83 17.40
CA ASN A 158 -10.69 -23.62 18.05
C ASN A 158 -9.34 -23.42 17.34
N ASN A 159 -8.27 -23.87 17.99
CA ASN A 159 -6.97 -23.88 17.36
C ASN A 159 -6.99 -24.79 16.11
N GLY A 160 -6.58 -24.22 14.97
CA GLY A 160 -6.57 -24.88 13.68
C GLY A 160 -7.77 -24.57 12.80
N ASP A 161 -8.77 -23.84 13.30
CA ASP A 161 -9.84 -23.29 12.46
C ASP A 161 -9.27 -22.18 11.59
N ILE A 162 -9.72 -22.11 10.34
CA ILE A 162 -9.29 -21.11 9.37
C ILE A 162 -10.23 -19.91 9.42
N LEU A 163 -9.64 -18.72 9.45
CA LEU A 163 -10.32 -17.43 9.28
C LEU A 163 -10.00 -16.92 7.89
N SER A 164 -11.01 -16.85 7.01
CA SER A 164 -10.84 -16.47 5.61
C SER A 164 -11.29 -15.04 5.36
N TYR A 165 -10.44 -14.28 4.68
CA TYR A 165 -10.70 -12.90 4.30
C TYR A 165 -10.53 -12.71 2.80
N SER A 166 -11.38 -11.89 2.21
CA SER A 166 -11.25 -11.46 0.81
C SER A 166 -11.42 -9.94 0.74
N CYS A 167 -10.47 -9.27 0.16
CA CYS A 167 -10.50 -7.82 -0.01
C CYS A 167 -10.42 -7.45 -1.49
N VAL A 168 -11.30 -6.56 -1.92
CA VAL A 168 -11.36 -6.05 -3.30
C VAL A 168 -11.24 -4.54 -3.28
N ILE A 169 -10.38 -3.99 -4.13
CA ILE A 169 -10.30 -2.55 -4.40
C ILE A 169 -10.90 -2.23 -5.77
N ASN A 170 -11.70 -1.17 -5.84
CA ASN A 170 -12.30 -0.67 -7.06
C ASN A 170 -11.70 0.71 -7.45
N PRO A 171 -11.71 1.07 -8.74
CA PRO A 171 -12.34 0.36 -9.87
C PRO A 171 -11.49 -0.81 -10.38
N THR A 172 -12.10 -1.94 -10.64
CA THR A 172 -11.49 -3.08 -11.35
C THR A 172 -11.65 -2.94 -12.86
N SER A 173 -12.69 -2.23 -13.32
CA SER A 173 -12.91 -1.97 -14.74
C SER A 173 -11.99 -0.87 -15.25
N GLY A 174 -11.24 -1.17 -16.31
CA GLY A 174 -10.26 -0.25 -16.88
C GLY A 174 -8.93 -0.23 -16.11
N ASP A 175 -8.75 -1.10 -15.15
CA ASP A 175 -7.51 -1.34 -14.45
C ASP A 175 -6.52 -2.13 -15.33
N ALA A 176 -5.24 -1.77 -15.27
CA ALA A 176 -4.20 -2.39 -16.10
C ALA A 176 -3.87 -3.82 -15.65
N ASN A 177 -4.04 -4.12 -14.36
CA ASN A 177 -3.81 -5.45 -13.80
C ASN A 177 -4.94 -5.85 -12.83
N PRO A 178 -6.16 -6.18 -13.32
CA PRO A 178 -7.30 -6.48 -12.46
C PRO A 178 -7.10 -7.65 -11.49
N THR A 179 -6.02 -8.44 -11.67
CA THR A 179 -5.74 -9.61 -10.81
C THR A 179 -5.20 -9.25 -9.44
N ASP A 180 -4.58 -8.09 -9.27
CA ASP A 180 -4.08 -7.60 -7.98
C ASP A 180 -5.04 -6.61 -7.28
N ASN A 181 -6.21 -6.38 -7.87
CA ASN A 181 -7.33 -5.70 -7.23
C ASN A 181 -8.04 -6.57 -6.18
N THR A 182 -7.67 -7.84 -6.07
CA THR A 182 -8.21 -8.77 -5.08
C THR A 182 -7.09 -9.45 -4.30
N ALA A 183 -7.22 -9.44 -2.98
CA ALA A 183 -6.33 -10.15 -2.07
C ALA A 183 -7.13 -11.09 -1.17
N ASN A 184 -6.64 -12.31 -0.98
CA ASN A 184 -7.21 -13.30 -0.08
C ASN A 184 -6.19 -13.67 1.00
N LEU A 185 -6.69 -13.99 2.20
CA LEU A 185 -5.92 -14.43 3.35
C LEU A 185 -6.71 -15.52 4.09
N ASP A 186 -6.04 -16.65 4.41
CA ASP A 186 -6.56 -17.75 5.20
C ASP A 186 -5.68 -18.02 6.42
#